data_ae86c850f8c9009d0b7410721cf207c9
#
_entry.id   ae86c850f8c9009d0b7410721cf207c9
#
_cell.length_a   1.000
_cell.length_b   1.000
_cell.length_c   1.000
_cell.angle_alpha   90.00
_cell.angle_beta   90.00
_cell.angle_gamma   90.00
#
_symmetry.space_group_name_H-M   'P 1'
#
loop_
_entity.id
_entity.type
_entity.pdbx_description
1 polymer ?
#
loop_
_entity_poly.entity_id
_entity_poly.type
_entity_poly.pdbx_seq_one_letter_code
_entity_poly.pdbx_strand_id
1 'polypeptide(L)'
;MRLAYLPAAALLAVSTCGFVSAAEQDPATSAVAPAAAASTPPAAEAPPPANADDAPKAPAPSAFHGSIELNNQYSPDTEPLRATLALSYSNLFSTQDETSALYQVAPQDPHQVGVFAATYAAHPLPDGLQPSVYFIDSNTNVPTSDTVGVLGKGQVLGVRMSHALSAASGATQSLTLGLDYKHFSNATGLDDGSSSSIPVSYLNLSLAYAGRWTDAQRDAALTLSANFGPHGGANAANAYADDDFRARANYFYVRADGELIAALPKGLRLYLRLAGQYSGQSLIIDEDYPVAGIDGVRGYLEAEVLGDRALKSTVQLQSPAWQRGARQIADAFVYFDAAAAEMVDPLPGEPMHMHPRSWGLGVDLVPWKSVTGSLVWARPLVNAAITQAGESRILFLLRASF
;
A
#
# COMPACT_ATOMS: atom_id res chain seq x y z
N MET A 1 -21.86 -2.11 8.82
CA MET A 1 -20.70 -1.95 9.70
C MET A 1 -19.47 -2.24 8.84
N ARG A 2 -18.91 -1.20 8.24
CA ARG A 2 -17.74 -1.32 7.37
C ARG A 2 -16.51 -1.06 8.22
N LEU A 3 -15.74 -2.09 8.57
CA LEU A 3 -14.38 -1.90 8.97
C LEU A 3 -13.55 -1.81 7.69
N ALA A 4 -12.98 -0.63 7.47
CA ALA A 4 -11.94 -0.47 6.49
C ALA A 4 -10.76 -1.35 6.93
N TYR A 5 -10.63 -2.52 6.32
CA TYR A 5 -9.40 -3.28 6.34
C TYR A 5 -8.45 -2.56 5.40
N LEU A 6 -7.60 -1.73 5.96
CA LEU A 6 -6.38 -1.29 5.30
C LEU A 6 -5.33 -2.33 5.63
N PRO A 7 -4.77 -3.07 4.66
CA PRO A 7 -3.50 -3.74 4.91
C PRO A 7 -2.50 -2.70 5.40
N ALA A 8 -1.53 -3.13 6.18
CA ALA A 8 -0.54 -2.28 6.82
C ALA A 8 0.24 -1.34 5.86
N ALA A 9 0.26 -1.67 4.59
CA ALA A 9 0.87 -0.89 3.51
C ALA A 9 0.06 0.33 3.03
N ALA A 10 -1.19 0.49 3.46
CA ALA A 10 -2.07 1.52 2.88
C ALA A 10 -1.80 2.95 3.37
N LEU A 11 -0.80 3.20 4.19
CA LEU A 11 -0.53 4.54 4.72
C LEU A 11 0.48 5.35 3.91
N LEU A 12 1.16 4.75 2.95
CA LEU A 12 1.95 5.47 1.95
C LEU A 12 1.36 5.39 0.54
N ALA A 13 0.18 4.81 0.39
CA ALA A 13 -0.61 5.19 -0.75
C ALA A 13 -0.84 6.70 -0.62
N VAL A 14 0.06 7.48 -1.21
CA VAL A 14 -0.32 8.77 -1.75
C VAL A 14 -1.37 8.42 -2.80
N SER A 15 -2.55 8.07 -2.29
CA SER A 15 -3.73 7.94 -3.08
C SER A 15 -3.98 9.31 -3.67
N THR A 16 -3.51 9.52 -4.88
CA THR A 16 -3.97 10.59 -5.73
C THR A 16 -5.41 10.31 -6.19
N CYS A 17 -6.10 9.40 -5.56
CA CYS A 17 -7.55 9.36 -5.56
C CYS A 17 -8.02 10.49 -4.65
N GLY A 18 -8.58 11.55 -5.22
CA GLY A 18 -9.28 12.55 -4.47
C GLY A 18 -10.18 11.86 -3.45
N PHE A 19 -9.92 12.10 -2.18
CA PHE A 19 -10.86 11.79 -1.13
C PHE A 19 -12.11 12.59 -1.42
N VAL A 20 -13.07 11.98 -2.09
CA VAL A 20 -14.45 12.36 -1.82
C VAL A 20 -14.63 12.03 -0.35
N SER A 21 -14.62 13.03 0.48
CA SER A 21 -15.02 12.96 1.87
C SER A 21 -16.34 12.19 1.90
N ALA A 22 -16.27 10.88 2.14
CA ALA A 22 -17.43 10.13 2.55
C ALA A 22 -17.71 10.62 3.96
N ALA A 23 -18.66 11.56 4.06
CA ALA A 23 -19.27 11.90 5.31
C ALA A 23 -19.55 10.61 6.05
N GLU A 24 -18.97 10.50 7.22
CA GLU A 24 -19.17 9.45 8.20
C GLU A 24 -20.69 9.31 8.43
N GLN A 25 -21.31 8.37 7.73
CA GLN A 25 -22.69 7.98 8.05
C GLN A 25 -22.61 7.06 9.25
N ASP A 26 -23.07 7.60 10.36
CA ASP A 26 -23.37 6.95 11.63
C ASP A 26 -24.07 5.59 11.38
N PRO A 27 -23.55 4.45 11.88
CA PRO A 27 -24.18 3.15 11.73
C PRO A 27 -25.21 2.92 12.83
N ALA A 28 -26.32 3.63 12.81
CA ALA A 28 -27.49 3.29 13.58
C ALA A 28 -28.67 3.11 12.63
N THR A 29 -29.24 1.89 12.70
CA THR A 29 -30.47 1.43 12.02
C THR A 29 -30.34 0.81 10.64
N SER A 30 -30.10 -0.50 10.62
CA SER A 30 -30.81 -1.44 9.76
C SER A 30 -30.69 -2.86 10.32
N ALA A 31 -31.53 -3.17 11.28
CA ALA A 31 -31.87 -4.55 11.63
C ALA A 31 -33.11 -4.93 10.82
N VAL A 32 -32.94 -5.83 9.85
CA VAL A 32 -34.06 -6.49 9.18
C VAL A 32 -34.51 -7.64 10.09
N ALA A 33 -35.69 -7.52 10.70
CA ALA A 33 -36.40 -8.62 11.38
C ALA A 33 -37.45 -9.22 10.43
N PRO A 34 -37.70 -10.54 10.51
CA PRO A 34 -38.67 -11.20 9.63
C PRO A 34 -40.12 -10.88 10.06
N ALA A 35 -40.96 -10.78 9.04
CA ALA A 35 -42.39 -10.52 9.17
C ALA A 35 -43.12 -11.65 9.93
N ALA A 36 -43.84 -11.26 10.98
CA ALA A 36 -44.99 -11.99 11.52
C ALA A 36 -46.16 -11.04 11.67
N ALA A 37 -47.27 -11.39 11.04
CA ALA A 37 -48.50 -10.65 11.05
C ALA A 37 -49.19 -10.76 12.44
N ALA A 38 -49.58 -9.62 13.05
CA ALA A 38 -50.67 -9.55 13.98
C ALA A 38 -51.21 -8.10 14.14
N SER A 39 -52.48 -7.95 13.83
CA SER A 39 -53.52 -7.03 14.25
C SER A 39 -53.19 -5.71 14.99
N THR A 40 -53.63 -4.63 14.39
CA THR A 40 -53.64 -3.23 14.81
C THR A 40 -54.65 -2.96 15.97
N PRO A 41 -54.31 -2.20 17.00
CA PRO A 41 -55.21 -1.37 17.76
C PRO A 41 -55.07 0.14 17.39
N PRO A 42 -56.07 0.99 17.74
CA PRO A 42 -56.23 2.31 17.12
C PRO A 42 -55.23 3.36 17.61
N ALA A 43 -54.97 4.29 16.72
CA ALA A 43 -54.01 5.38 16.82
C ALA A 43 -54.28 6.29 18.03
N ALA A 44 -53.22 6.51 18.83
CA ALA A 44 -53.09 7.65 19.70
C ALA A 44 -52.32 8.74 18.91
N GLU A 45 -52.83 9.95 18.99
CA GLU A 45 -52.30 11.15 18.30
C GLU A 45 -50.86 11.42 18.72
N ALA A 46 -49.97 11.48 17.75
CA ALA A 46 -48.53 11.73 17.96
C ALA A 46 -48.31 13.23 18.29
N PRO A 47 -47.40 13.56 19.24
CA PRO A 47 -47.00 14.95 19.48
C PRO A 47 -46.27 15.51 18.26
N PRO A 48 -46.30 16.84 18.04
CA PRO A 48 -45.69 17.48 16.88
C PRO A 48 -44.18 17.23 16.91
N PRO A 49 -43.54 17.15 15.70
CA PRO A 49 -42.11 16.91 15.59
C PRO A 49 -41.32 18.04 16.25
N ALA A 50 -40.42 17.72 17.16
CA ALA A 50 -39.42 18.63 17.67
C ALA A 50 -38.58 19.17 16.49
N ASN A 51 -38.34 20.48 16.50
CA ASN A 51 -37.58 21.15 15.47
C ASN A 51 -36.24 20.43 15.19
N ALA A 52 -35.99 20.14 13.92
CA ALA A 52 -34.78 19.46 13.44
C ALA A 52 -33.48 20.26 13.68
N ASP A 53 -33.56 21.45 14.20
CA ASP A 53 -32.42 22.34 14.47
C ASP A 53 -31.76 22.15 15.85
N ASP A 54 -32.34 21.35 16.73
CA ASP A 54 -31.81 21.09 18.10
C ASP A 54 -31.06 19.76 18.24
N ALA A 55 -30.80 19.02 17.17
CA ALA A 55 -29.91 17.87 17.24
C ALA A 55 -28.48 18.36 17.49
N PRO A 56 -27.73 17.82 18.48
CA PRO A 56 -26.35 18.19 18.69
C PRO A 56 -25.57 17.90 17.41
N LYS A 57 -25.07 18.96 16.78
CA LYS A 57 -24.23 18.88 15.59
C LYS A 57 -23.03 18.01 15.93
N ALA A 58 -22.85 16.90 15.21
CA ALA A 58 -21.69 16.06 15.38
C ALA A 58 -20.42 16.95 15.29
N PRO A 59 -19.42 16.74 16.17
CA PRO A 59 -18.19 17.51 16.11
C PRO A 59 -17.60 17.40 14.71
N ALA A 60 -17.18 18.52 14.14
CA ALA A 60 -16.51 18.51 12.85
C ALA A 60 -15.30 17.55 12.93
N PRO A 61 -15.06 16.73 11.91
CA PRO A 61 -13.91 15.85 11.89
C PRO A 61 -12.63 16.66 12.11
N SER A 62 -11.70 16.13 12.90
CA SER A 62 -10.40 16.78 13.16
C SER A 62 -9.70 17.00 11.82
N ALA A 63 -9.16 18.20 11.62
CA ALA A 63 -8.32 18.47 10.46
C ALA A 63 -6.96 17.78 10.56
N PHE A 64 -6.54 17.38 11.76
CA PHE A 64 -5.28 16.71 12.05
C PHE A 64 -5.50 15.24 12.39
N HIS A 65 -4.76 14.36 11.73
CA HIS A 65 -4.71 12.93 11.99
C HIS A 65 -3.27 12.48 12.08
N GLY A 66 -3.02 11.48 12.90
CA GLY A 66 -1.71 10.88 13.00
C GLY A 66 -1.76 9.41 13.36
N SER A 67 -0.67 8.71 13.10
CA SER A 67 -0.48 7.35 13.59
C SER A 67 0.99 7.06 13.89
N ILE A 68 1.20 6.19 14.87
CA ILE A 68 2.48 5.58 15.16
C ILE A 68 2.34 4.09 14.92
N GLU A 69 3.28 3.52 14.19
CA GLU A 69 3.32 2.10 13.87
C GLU A 69 4.66 1.50 14.30
N LEU A 70 4.62 0.28 14.82
CA LEU A 70 5.77 -0.56 15.09
C LEU A 70 5.56 -1.91 14.43
N ASN A 71 6.55 -2.37 13.66
CA ASN A 71 6.52 -3.66 12.99
C ASN A 71 7.92 -4.28 12.90
N ASN A 72 8.02 -5.54 12.44
CA ASN A 72 9.27 -6.23 12.17
C ASN A 72 9.44 -6.60 10.68
N GLN A 73 9.03 -5.73 9.81
CA GLN A 73 9.16 -5.86 8.35
C GLN A 73 10.49 -5.24 7.92
N TYR A 74 11.51 -6.06 7.74
CA TYR A 74 12.86 -5.61 7.45
C TYR A 74 13.45 -6.27 6.22
N SER A 75 14.34 -5.55 5.54
CA SER A 75 15.09 -5.99 4.38
C SER A 75 16.41 -6.66 4.80
N PRO A 76 17.07 -7.40 3.89
CA PRO A 76 18.41 -7.91 4.12
C PRO A 76 19.35 -6.86 4.74
N ASP A 77 20.25 -7.32 5.59
CA ASP A 77 21.32 -6.51 6.21
C ASP A 77 20.84 -5.30 7.04
N THR A 78 19.57 -5.31 7.47
CA THR A 78 19.03 -4.26 8.33
C THR A 78 18.45 -4.81 9.63
N GLU A 79 18.42 -3.98 10.68
CA GLU A 79 17.79 -4.31 11.96
C GLU A 79 16.30 -4.62 11.80
N PRO A 80 15.74 -5.55 12.60
CA PRO A 80 14.40 -6.08 12.33
C PRO A 80 13.25 -5.13 12.67
N LEU A 81 13.41 -4.18 13.59
CA LEU A 81 12.29 -3.31 13.95
C LEU A 81 12.19 -2.09 13.04
N ARG A 82 10.95 -1.70 12.75
CA ARG A 82 10.59 -0.44 12.08
C ARG A 82 9.60 0.32 12.94
N ALA A 83 9.88 1.59 13.16
CA ALA A 83 8.96 2.54 13.75
C ALA A 83 8.61 3.61 12.71
N THR A 84 7.32 3.84 12.52
CA THR A 84 6.81 4.81 11.55
C THR A 84 5.90 5.80 12.25
N LEU A 85 6.14 7.09 12.04
CA LEU A 85 5.24 8.19 12.38
C LEU A 85 4.63 8.71 11.08
N ALA A 86 3.31 8.73 10.99
CA ALA A 86 2.59 9.35 9.89
C ALA A 86 1.67 10.43 10.42
N LEU A 87 1.65 11.58 9.75
CA LEU A 87 0.84 12.74 10.09
C LEU A 87 0.13 13.23 8.84
N SER A 88 -1.12 13.68 8.98
CA SER A 88 -1.86 14.36 7.91
C SER A 88 -2.65 15.53 8.46
N TYR A 89 -2.80 16.56 7.63
CA TYR A 89 -3.57 17.75 7.94
C TYR A 89 -4.41 18.15 6.71
N SER A 90 -5.72 18.23 6.90
CA SER A 90 -6.65 18.64 5.85
C SER A 90 -6.95 20.13 5.98
N ASN A 91 -7.07 20.83 4.84
CA ASN A 91 -7.38 22.26 4.75
C ASN A 91 -6.30 23.16 5.40
N LEU A 92 -5.01 22.87 5.13
CA LEU A 92 -3.89 23.64 5.68
C LEU A 92 -3.75 25.01 5.02
N PHE A 93 -3.80 25.08 3.68
CA PHE A 93 -3.64 26.30 2.89
C PHE A 93 -4.91 26.72 2.18
N SER A 94 -5.77 25.76 1.85
CA SER A 94 -7.04 26.01 1.17
C SER A 94 -8.07 24.95 1.58
N THR A 95 -9.35 25.16 1.24
CA THR A 95 -10.37 24.11 1.43
C THR A 95 -10.09 22.92 0.51
N GLN A 96 -10.23 21.70 1.00
CA GLN A 96 -10.03 20.45 0.26
C GLN A 96 -8.56 20.17 -0.16
N ASP A 97 -7.59 20.87 0.40
CA ASP A 97 -6.21 20.42 0.28
C ASP A 97 -5.86 19.41 1.38
N GLU A 98 -4.82 18.63 1.14
CA GLU A 98 -4.30 17.68 2.11
C GLU A 98 -2.77 17.71 2.10
N THR A 99 -2.21 17.79 3.30
CA THR A 99 -0.76 17.69 3.52
C THR A 99 -0.50 16.45 4.36
N SER A 100 0.47 15.63 3.96
CA SER A 100 0.89 14.49 4.76
C SER A 100 2.41 14.39 4.83
N ALA A 101 2.88 13.81 5.94
CA ALA A 101 4.29 13.49 6.13
C ALA A 101 4.42 12.15 6.83
N LEU A 102 5.48 11.42 6.49
CA LEU A 102 5.83 10.15 7.09
C LEU A 102 7.32 10.12 7.40
N TYR A 103 7.67 9.54 8.54
CA TYR A 103 9.05 9.24 8.89
C TYR A 103 9.13 7.81 9.44
N GLN A 104 9.99 6.99 8.82
CA GLN A 104 10.26 5.62 9.24
C GLN A 104 11.73 5.47 9.62
N VAL A 105 11.99 4.71 10.65
CA VAL A 105 13.33 4.48 11.19
C VAL A 105 13.44 3.06 11.77
N ALA A 106 14.65 2.49 11.79
CA ALA A 106 14.98 1.32 12.61
C ALA A 106 15.38 1.80 14.02
N PRO A 107 14.56 1.56 15.07
CA PRO A 107 14.86 2.10 16.40
C PRO A 107 16.15 1.55 17.03
N GLN A 108 16.60 0.36 16.61
CA GLN A 108 17.82 -0.28 17.09
C GLN A 108 19.07 0.38 16.51
N ASP A 109 19.03 0.80 15.25
CA ASP A 109 20.07 1.60 14.59
C ASP A 109 19.42 2.62 13.63
N PRO A 110 19.16 3.85 14.10
CA PRO A 110 18.52 4.87 13.29
C PRO A 110 19.31 5.32 12.05
N HIS A 111 20.60 4.97 11.98
CA HIS A 111 21.44 5.29 10.81
C HIS A 111 21.29 4.29 9.68
N GLN A 112 20.83 3.07 9.97
CA GLN A 112 20.61 2.03 8.95
C GLN A 112 19.38 2.29 8.10
N VAL A 113 18.31 2.79 8.71
CA VAL A 113 17.03 3.01 8.04
C VAL A 113 16.49 4.39 8.41
N GLY A 114 16.35 5.23 7.42
CA GLY A 114 15.68 6.50 7.50
C GLY A 114 14.93 6.76 6.21
N VAL A 115 13.60 6.82 6.29
CA VAL A 115 12.74 7.18 5.16
C VAL A 115 11.88 8.34 5.58
N PHE A 116 11.99 9.44 4.87
CA PHE A 116 11.10 10.58 4.99
C PHE A 116 10.29 10.75 3.72
N ALA A 117 8.99 10.93 3.85
CA ALA A 117 8.12 11.26 2.74
C ALA A 117 7.19 12.41 3.12
N ALA A 118 6.93 13.32 2.20
CA ALA A 118 5.98 14.41 2.37
C ALA A 118 5.17 14.59 1.08
N THR A 119 3.88 14.89 1.23
CA THR A 119 2.97 15.11 0.10
C THR A 119 2.10 16.32 0.38
N TYR A 120 1.84 17.08 -0.67
CA TYR A 120 0.82 18.11 -0.71
C TYR A 120 -0.10 17.88 -1.90
N ALA A 121 -1.37 17.60 -1.64
CA ALA A 121 -2.43 17.56 -2.64
C ALA A 121 -3.22 18.88 -2.58
N ALA A 122 -3.17 19.64 -3.65
CA ALA A 122 -3.84 20.95 -3.69
C ALA A 122 -5.35 20.80 -3.89
N HIS A 123 -6.06 21.89 -3.65
CA HIS A 123 -7.48 22.00 -3.98
C HIS A 123 -7.76 21.62 -5.45
N PRO A 124 -8.78 20.82 -5.74
CA PRO A 124 -9.14 20.50 -7.11
C PRO A 124 -9.46 21.75 -7.94
N LEU A 125 -8.96 21.80 -9.16
CA LEU A 125 -9.26 22.86 -10.11
C LEU A 125 -10.72 22.80 -10.58
N PRO A 126 -11.29 23.89 -11.16
CA PRO A 126 -12.69 23.91 -11.58
C PRO A 126 -13.09 22.83 -12.59
N ASP A 127 -12.15 22.29 -13.34
CA ASP A 127 -12.31 21.18 -14.30
C ASP A 127 -12.18 19.81 -13.64
N GLY A 128 -12.02 19.74 -12.31
CA GLY A 128 -11.90 18.51 -11.55
C GLY A 128 -10.50 17.88 -11.56
N LEU A 129 -9.49 18.58 -12.11
CA LEU A 129 -8.10 18.18 -12.02
C LEU A 129 -7.54 18.53 -10.64
N GLN A 130 -6.88 17.58 -9.98
CA GLN A 130 -6.23 17.79 -8.69
C GLN A 130 -4.71 17.64 -8.81
N PRO A 131 -3.97 18.75 -8.68
CA PRO A 131 -2.52 18.71 -8.66
C PRO A 131 -2.00 18.25 -7.29
N SER A 132 -0.90 17.51 -7.31
CA SER A 132 -0.16 17.17 -6.09
C SER A 132 1.34 17.12 -6.35
N VAL A 133 2.12 17.33 -5.30
CA VAL A 133 3.56 17.22 -5.29
C VAL A 133 3.98 16.36 -4.11
N TYR A 134 5.02 15.56 -4.29
CA TYR A 134 5.57 14.77 -3.20
C TYR A 134 7.09 14.73 -3.27
N PHE A 135 7.69 14.51 -2.11
CA PHE A 135 9.12 14.31 -1.94
C PHE A 135 9.36 13.10 -1.05
N ILE A 136 10.36 12.29 -1.42
CA ILE A 136 10.83 11.15 -0.62
C ILE A 136 12.33 11.24 -0.53
N ASP A 137 12.87 10.99 0.66
CA ASP A 137 14.28 10.79 0.94
C ASP A 137 14.45 9.47 1.68
N SER A 138 15.26 8.56 1.14
CA SER A 138 15.48 7.23 1.68
C SER A 138 16.98 6.92 1.75
N ASN A 139 17.42 6.35 2.86
CA ASN A 139 18.78 5.84 3.01
C ASN A 139 18.87 4.32 3.05
N THR A 140 17.82 3.61 2.63
CA THR A 140 17.70 2.16 2.78
C THR A 140 17.05 1.50 1.57
N ASN A 141 17.37 0.22 1.34
CA ASN A 141 16.75 -0.63 0.34
C ASN A 141 15.41 -1.22 0.83
N VAL A 142 14.48 -0.39 1.26
CA VAL A 142 13.15 -0.84 1.69
C VAL A 142 12.11 -0.37 0.69
N PRO A 143 11.27 -1.25 0.14
CA PRO A 143 10.12 -0.82 -0.63
C PRO A 143 9.19 -0.02 0.28
N THR A 144 8.93 1.23 -0.07
CA THR A 144 8.16 2.15 0.77
C THR A 144 6.66 2.04 0.57
N SER A 145 6.18 1.54 -0.55
CA SER A 145 4.79 1.10 -0.81
C SER A 145 4.61 0.70 -2.27
N ASP A 146 3.55 -0.03 -2.56
CA ASP A 146 3.18 -0.42 -3.94
C ASP A 146 2.89 0.78 -4.87
N THR A 147 2.61 1.96 -4.33
CA THR A 147 2.24 3.14 -5.13
C THR A 147 3.42 4.07 -5.43
N VAL A 148 4.41 4.10 -4.53
CA VAL A 148 5.65 4.86 -4.70
C VAL A 148 6.78 3.96 -4.21
N GLY A 149 7.14 2.97 -5.03
CA GLY A 149 8.27 2.09 -4.74
C GLY A 149 9.55 2.91 -4.79
N VAL A 150 10.19 3.11 -3.65
CA VAL A 150 11.59 3.53 -3.56
C VAL A 150 12.35 2.33 -3.06
N LEU A 151 13.10 1.74 -3.95
CA LEU A 151 14.03 0.67 -3.65
C LEU A 151 15.42 1.31 -3.68
N GLY A 152 16.03 1.54 -2.54
CA GLY A 152 17.37 2.05 -2.54
C GLY A 152 17.61 3.34 -1.75
N LYS A 153 18.86 3.77 -1.73
CA LYS A 153 19.29 5.03 -1.13
C LYS A 153 19.17 6.16 -2.13
N GLY A 154 18.25 7.09 -1.91
CA GLY A 154 18.08 8.19 -2.85
C GLY A 154 16.91 9.09 -2.55
N GLN A 155 16.63 9.95 -3.52
CA GLN A 155 15.59 10.97 -3.43
C GLN A 155 14.66 10.91 -4.62
N VAL A 156 13.38 11.15 -4.38
CA VAL A 156 12.37 11.28 -5.41
C VAL A 156 11.59 12.58 -5.21
N LEU A 157 11.49 13.38 -6.25
CA LEU A 157 10.58 14.52 -6.33
C LEU A 157 9.57 14.25 -7.45
N GLY A 158 8.29 14.19 -7.10
CA GLY A 158 7.25 13.87 -8.06
C GLY A 158 6.11 14.89 -8.10
N VAL A 159 5.54 15.06 -9.28
CA VAL A 159 4.33 15.86 -9.52
C VAL A 159 3.27 14.96 -10.12
N ARG A 160 2.05 15.10 -9.67
CA ARG A 160 0.89 14.35 -10.17
C ARG A 160 -0.23 15.30 -10.56
N MET A 161 -0.99 14.89 -11.55
CA MET A 161 -2.24 15.49 -11.94
C MET A 161 -3.30 14.40 -12.04
N SER A 162 -4.23 14.40 -11.09
CA SER A 162 -5.30 13.39 -10.98
C SER A 162 -6.62 13.95 -11.44
N HIS A 163 -7.42 13.12 -12.10
CA HIS A 163 -8.79 13.45 -12.52
C HIS A 163 -9.74 12.32 -12.12
N ALA A 164 -10.76 12.67 -11.34
CA ALA A 164 -11.82 11.74 -10.99
C ALA A 164 -12.72 11.49 -12.20
N LEU A 165 -12.90 10.21 -12.54
CA LEU A 165 -13.77 9.81 -13.64
C LEU A 165 -15.20 9.62 -13.14
N SER A 166 -16.18 9.88 -14.00
CA SER A 166 -17.57 9.59 -13.70
C SER A 166 -17.76 8.08 -13.53
N ALA A 167 -18.32 7.68 -12.42
CA ALA A 167 -18.52 6.27 -12.10
C ALA A 167 -19.95 6.00 -11.63
N ALA A 168 -20.41 4.76 -11.77
CA ALA A 168 -21.70 4.31 -11.24
C ALA A 168 -21.71 4.36 -9.69
N SER A 169 -22.91 4.35 -9.10
CA SER A 169 -23.05 4.25 -7.65
C SER A 169 -22.28 3.07 -7.08
N GLY A 170 -21.51 3.30 -6.01
CA GLY A 170 -20.65 2.29 -5.39
C GLY A 170 -19.29 2.10 -6.09
N ALA A 171 -18.97 2.90 -7.11
CA ALA A 171 -17.67 2.90 -7.76
C ALA A 171 -16.98 4.26 -7.61
N THR A 172 -15.65 4.24 -7.49
CA THR A 172 -14.78 5.42 -7.63
C THR A 172 -13.70 5.09 -8.65
N GLN A 173 -13.40 6.03 -9.53
CA GLN A 173 -12.39 5.82 -10.57
C GLN A 173 -11.59 7.11 -10.77
N SER A 174 -10.31 6.98 -11.06
CA SER A 174 -9.45 8.12 -11.36
C SER A 174 -8.40 7.78 -12.41
N LEU A 175 -7.95 8.81 -13.11
CA LEU A 175 -6.80 8.77 -14.01
C LEU A 175 -5.77 9.76 -13.49
N THR A 176 -4.49 9.34 -13.41
CA THR A 176 -3.40 10.17 -12.90
C THR A 176 -2.26 10.19 -13.89
N LEU A 177 -1.81 11.37 -14.26
CA LEU A 177 -0.56 11.62 -14.97
C LEU A 177 0.52 11.99 -13.97
N GLY A 178 1.70 11.41 -14.08
CA GLY A 178 2.82 11.63 -13.18
C GLY A 178 4.13 11.95 -13.90
N LEU A 179 4.95 12.77 -13.24
CA LEU A 179 6.33 13.04 -13.60
C LEU A 179 7.18 13.00 -12.34
N ASP A 180 8.20 12.13 -12.32
CA ASP A 180 9.14 11.98 -11.23
C ASP A 180 10.56 12.29 -11.68
N TYR A 181 11.26 13.07 -10.88
CA TYR A 181 12.72 13.11 -10.90
C TYR A 181 13.21 12.20 -9.78
N LYS A 182 14.05 11.23 -10.13
CA LYS A 182 14.63 10.26 -9.20
C LYS A 182 16.15 10.36 -9.25
N HIS A 183 16.75 10.27 -8.05
CA HIS A 183 18.20 10.24 -7.88
C HIS A 183 18.54 9.17 -6.85
N PHE A 184 19.18 8.10 -7.27
CA PHE A 184 19.60 6.99 -6.44
C PHE A 184 21.12 6.84 -6.43
N SER A 185 21.62 6.30 -5.32
CA SER A 185 23.04 6.11 -5.08
C SER A 185 23.23 4.81 -4.30
N ASN A 186 22.97 3.69 -4.98
CA ASN A 186 23.11 2.36 -4.39
C ASN A 186 24.60 2.01 -4.28
N ALA A 187 24.98 1.45 -3.14
CA ALA A 187 26.34 0.95 -2.94
C ALA A 187 26.37 -0.55 -3.25
N THR A 188 27.19 -0.95 -4.20
CA THR A 188 27.47 -2.36 -4.47
C THR A 188 28.79 -2.73 -3.79
N GLY A 189 28.76 -3.76 -2.95
CA GLY A 189 29.97 -4.34 -2.36
C GLY A 189 30.78 -5.05 -3.44
N LEU A 190 32.08 -4.81 -3.49
CA LEU A 190 33.01 -5.52 -4.37
C LEU A 190 33.72 -6.66 -3.61
N ASP A 191 34.16 -7.68 -4.34
CA ASP A 191 34.82 -8.88 -3.77
C ASP A 191 36.11 -8.55 -2.99
N ASP A 192 36.70 -7.35 -3.18
CA ASP A 192 37.88 -6.86 -2.46
C ASP A 192 37.56 -6.17 -1.15
N GLY A 193 36.27 -6.13 -0.75
CA GLY A 193 35.80 -5.44 0.45
C GLY A 193 35.62 -3.93 0.29
N SER A 194 35.84 -3.39 -0.90
CA SER A 194 35.48 -2.02 -1.23
C SER A 194 34.00 -1.91 -1.62
N SER A 195 33.42 -0.73 -1.56
CA SER A 195 32.08 -0.47 -2.10
C SER A 195 32.18 0.57 -3.22
N SER A 196 31.50 0.33 -4.29
CA SER A 196 31.31 1.30 -5.37
C SER A 196 29.87 1.79 -5.35
N SER A 197 29.67 3.09 -5.49
CA SER A 197 28.34 3.66 -5.63
C SER A 197 28.24 4.35 -6.98
N ILE A 198 27.29 3.94 -7.78
CA ILE A 198 27.03 4.49 -9.10
C ILE A 198 25.74 5.31 -8.99
N PRO A 199 25.82 6.65 -8.88
CA PRO A 199 24.63 7.46 -8.81
C PRO A 199 23.90 7.49 -10.16
N VAL A 200 22.61 7.19 -10.14
CA VAL A 200 21.73 7.27 -11.31
C VAL A 200 20.66 8.33 -11.05
N SER A 201 20.51 9.27 -12.00
CA SER A 201 19.43 10.26 -11.96
C SER A 201 18.60 10.15 -13.23
N TYR A 202 17.28 10.20 -13.10
CA TYR A 202 16.41 10.05 -14.25
C TYR A 202 15.02 10.65 -14.03
N LEU A 203 14.31 10.82 -15.13
CA LEU A 203 12.91 11.16 -15.16
C LEU A 203 12.07 9.91 -15.45
N ASN A 204 10.97 9.77 -14.74
CA ASN A 204 9.95 8.76 -15.00
C ASN A 204 8.62 9.46 -15.29
N LEU A 205 8.04 9.18 -16.45
CA LEU A 205 6.67 9.56 -16.79
C LEU A 205 5.74 8.38 -16.47
N SER A 206 4.61 8.67 -15.88
CA SER A 206 3.64 7.62 -15.54
C SER A 206 2.22 8.04 -15.91
N LEU A 207 1.43 7.05 -16.34
CA LEU A 207 -0.01 7.16 -16.48
C LEU A 207 -0.63 6.02 -15.66
N ALA A 208 -1.49 6.36 -14.71
CA ALA A 208 -2.12 5.40 -13.82
C ALA A 208 -3.64 5.53 -13.85
N TYR A 209 -4.31 4.39 -13.86
CA TYR A 209 -5.74 4.25 -13.61
C TYR A 209 -5.95 3.57 -12.26
N ALA A 210 -6.85 4.10 -11.44
CA ALA A 210 -7.29 3.45 -10.22
C ALA A 210 -8.82 3.38 -10.19
N GLY A 211 -9.34 2.20 -9.83
CA GLY A 211 -10.77 1.94 -9.71
C GLY A 211 -11.08 1.14 -8.44
N ARG A 212 -12.18 1.48 -7.77
CA ARG A 212 -12.73 0.71 -6.65
C ARG A 212 -14.23 0.54 -6.83
N TRP A 213 -14.71 -0.66 -6.61
CA TRP A 213 -16.11 -1.06 -6.71
C TRP A 213 -16.54 -1.72 -5.42
N THR A 214 -17.51 -1.15 -4.76
CA THR A 214 -17.98 -1.64 -3.46
C THR A 214 -19.48 -1.88 -3.50
N ASP A 215 -19.89 -3.07 -3.15
CA ASP A 215 -21.30 -3.44 -2.93
C ASP A 215 -21.47 -4.11 -1.54
N ALA A 216 -22.64 -4.64 -1.24
CA ALA A 216 -22.93 -5.28 0.05
C ALA A 216 -22.10 -6.55 0.32
N GLN A 217 -21.60 -7.21 -0.72
CA GLN A 217 -20.94 -8.51 -0.64
C GLN A 217 -19.48 -8.46 -1.10
N ARG A 218 -19.07 -7.42 -1.84
CA ARG A 218 -17.77 -7.35 -2.49
C ARG A 218 -17.16 -5.96 -2.35
N ASP A 219 -15.86 -5.94 -2.20
CA ASP A 219 -15.03 -4.75 -2.31
C ASP A 219 -13.87 -5.13 -3.24
N ALA A 220 -13.82 -4.53 -4.41
CA ALA A 220 -12.79 -4.79 -5.41
C ALA A 220 -12.04 -3.51 -5.74
N ALA A 221 -10.73 -3.60 -5.86
CA ALA A 221 -9.87 -2.51 -6.31
C ALA A 221 -8.98 -2.98 -7.45
N LEU A 222 -8.68 -2.07 -8.37
CA LEU A 222 -7.75 -2.29 -9.48
C LEU A 222 -6.93 -1.03 -9.70
N THR A 223 -5.61 -1.20 -9.73
CA THR A 223 -4.68 -0.16 -10.16
C THR A 223 -3.90 -0.68 -11.37
N LEU A 224 -3.81 0.13 -12.41
CA LEU A 224 -3.00 -0.12 -13.59
C LEU A 224 -2.08 1.07 -13.81
N SER A 225 -0.80 0.86 -14.09
CA SER A 225 0.10 1.94 -14.46
C SER A 225 1.01 1.56 -15.61
N ALA A 226 1.31 2.56 -16.45
CA ALA A 226 2.35 2.49 -17.47
C ALA A 226 3.42 3.51 -17.09
N ASN A 227 4.67 3.10 -17.11
CA ASN A 227 5.83 3.89 -16.71
C ASN A 227 6.84 3.95 -17.86
N PHE A 228 7.38 5.11 -18.08
CA PHE A 228 8.27 5.38 -19.21
C PHE A 228 9.42 6.29 -18.80
N GLY A 229 10.65 5.81 -18.97
CA GLY A 229 11.88 6.61 -18.86
C GLY A 229 12.18 7.30 -20.19
N PRO A 230 12.06 8.64 -20.30
CA PRO A 230 12.40 9.33 -21.52
C PRO A 230 13.92 9.26 -21.81
N HIS A 231 14.28 9.08 -23.08
CA HIS A 231 15.69 9.15 -23.49
C HIS A 231 16.23 10.56 -23.29
N GLY A 232 17.44 10.68 -22.74
CA GLY A 232 18.07 11.99 -22.53
C GLY A 232 17.81 12.62 -21.17
N GLY A 233 17.69 11.83 -20.12
CA GLY A 233 17.65 12.29 -18.74
C GLY A 233 18.95 12.91 -18.24
N ALA A 234 19.04 13.20 -16.95
CA ALA A 234 20.18 13.85 -16.31
C ALA A 234 21.48 13.03 -16.36
N ASN A 235 21.42 11.71 -16.65
CA ASN A 235 22.56 10.81 -16.66
C ASN A 235 23.01 10.40 -18.04
N ALA A 236 24.31 10.09 -18.16
CA ALA A 236 24.87 9.43 -19.31
C ALA A 236 24.31 7.99 -19.43
N ALA A 237 24.14 7.51 -20.66
CA ALA A 237 23.56 6.20 -20.92
C ALA A 237 24.35 5.03 -20.29
N ASN A 238 25.65 5.18 -20.06
CA ASN A 238 26.49 4.20 -19.39
C ASN A 238 26.16 4.04 -17.90
N ALA A 239 25.68 5.08 -17.21
CA ALA A 239 25.35 4.99 -15.79
C ALA A 239 24.24 3.95 -15.51
N TYR A 240 23.32 3.74 -16.43
CA TYR A 240 22.30 2.71 -16.32
C TYR A 240 22.87 1.29 -16.47
N ALA A 241 23.73 1.10 -17.46
CA ALA A 241 24.36 -0.20 -17.70
C ALA A 241 25.44 -0.56 -16.66
N ASP A 242 25.92 0.45 -15.91
CA ASP A 242 26.84 0.28 -14.80
C ASP A 242 26.10 -0.02 -13.50
N ASP A 243 24.82 0.44 -13.35
CA ASP A 243 23.93 0.16 -12.21
C ASP A 243 23.34 -1.24 -12.30
N ASP A 244 22.84 -1.62 -13.48
CA ASP A 244 22.36 -2.98 -13.75
C ASP A 244 22.73 -3.40 -15.18
N PHE A 245 23.03 -4.70 -15.35
CA PHE A 245 23.53 -5.26 -16.59
C PHE A 245 22.52 -5.06 -17.73
N ARG A 246 22.92 -4.33 -18.77
CA ARG A 246 22.12 -3.95 -19.95
C ARG A 246 20.89 -3.07 -19.66
N ALA A 247 20.74 -2.52 -18.48
CA ALA A 247 19.70 -1.54 -18.21
C ALA A 247 19.84 -0.32 -19.14
N ARG A 248 18.71 0.28 -19.50
CA ARG A 248 18.66 1.40 -20.45
C ARG A 248 17.83 2.55 -19.91
N ALA A 249 18.28 3.77 -20.19
CA ALA A 249 17.59 5.00 -19.81
C ALA A 249 16.17 5.14 -20.39
N ASN A 250 15.90 4.53 -21.53
CA ASN A 250 14.61 4.56 -22.23
C ASN A 250 13.80 3.29 -21.93
N TYR A 251 13.47 3.06 -20.71
CA TYR A 251 12.69 1.90 -20.29
C TYR A 251 11.18 2.13 -20.44
N PHE A 252 10.47 1.03 -20.54
CA PHE A 252 9.02 0.97 -20.44
C PHE A 252 8.59 -0.27 -19.67
N TYR A 253 7.73 -0.08 -18.69
CA TYR A 253 7.08 -1.19 -18.01
C TYR A 253 5.64 -0.84 -17.62
N VAL A 254 4.84 -1.87 -17.38
CA VAL A 254 3.48 -1.76 -16.87
C VAL A 254 3.37 -2.49 -15.53
N ARG A 255 2.58 -1.93 -14.62
CA ARG A 255 2.19 -2.57 -13.36
C ARG A 255 0.68 -2.74 -13.30
N ALA A 256 0.24 -3.82 -12.67
CA ALA A 256 -1.16 -4.07 -12.34
C ALA A 256 -1.24 -4.57 -10.91
N ASP A 257 -2.24 -4.11 -10.16
CA ASP A 257 -2.57 -4.60 -8.83
C ASP A 257 -4.09 -4.68 -8.70
N GLY A 258 -4.61 -5.88 -8.46
CA GLY A 258 -6.02 -6.16 -8.30
C GLY A 258 -6.28 -6.84 -6.96
N GLU A 259 -7.25 -6.32 -6.21
CA GLU A 259 -7.69 -6.85 -4.93
C GLU A 259 -9.20 -7.14 -4.97
N LEU A 260 -9.60 -8.20 -4.30
CA LEU A 260 -11.00 -8.56 -4.09
C LEU A 260 -11.22 -9.07 -2.67
N ILE A 261 -12.13 -8.43 -1.95
CA ILE A 261 -12.68 -8.96 -0.71
C ILE A 261 -14.11 -9.39 -0.99
N ALA A 262 -14.43 -10.65 -0.77
CA ALA A 262 -15.75 -11.20 -0.97
C ALA A 262 -16.33 -11.80 0.32
N ALA A 263 -17.57 -11.44 0.65
CA ALA A 263 -18.29 -12.06 1.74
C ALA A 263 -18.73 -13.48 1.35
N LEU A 264 -18.46 -14.44 2.21
CA LEU A 264 -18.86 -15.84 2.06
C LEU A 264 -19.93 -16.21 3.10
N PRO A 265 -20.64 -17.33 2.90
CA PRO A 265 -21.60 -17.84 3.90
C PRO A 265 -20.96 -17.99 5.28
N LYS A 266 -21.78 -17.88 6.33
CA LYS A 266 -21.39 -17.99 7.74
C LYS A 266 -20.45 -16.88 8.24
N GLY A 267 -20.42 -15.73 7.54
CA GLY A 267 -19.60 -14.57 7.93
C GLY A 267 -18.11 -14.71 7.62
N LEU A 268 -17.71 -15.74 6.88
CA LEU A 268 -16.36 -15.85 6.33
C LEU A 268 -16.12 -14.78 5.27
N ARG A 269 -14.85 -14.43 5.05
CA ARG A 269 -14.44 -13.52 3.95
C ARG A 269 -13.29 -14.14 3.19
N LEU A 270 -13.32 -14.01 1.87
CA LEU A 270 -12.23 -14.36 0.98
C LEU A 270 -11.53 -13.09 0.55
N TYR A 271 -10.21 -13.03 0.74
CA TYR A 271 -9.35 -12.01 0.19
C TYR A 271 -8.50 -12.62 -0.92
N LEU A 272 -8.50 -11.99 -2.07
CA LEU A 272 -7.66 -12.32 -3.21
C LEU A 272 -6.88 -11.08 -3.62
N ARG A 273 -5.59 -11.23 -3.89
CA ARG A 273 -4.76 -10.21 -4.53
C ARG A 273 -3.96 -10.84 -5.65
N LEU A 274 -3.85 -10.12 -6.76
CA LEU A 274 -2.98 -10.43 -7.87
C LEU A 274 -2.31 -9.15 -8.31
N ALA A 275 -0.98 -9.10 -8.24
CA ALA A 275 -0.22 -7.92 -8.59
C ALA A 275 1.05 -8.30 -9.36
N GLY A 276 1.51 -7.41 -10.24
CA GLY A 276 2.72 -7.71 -11.02
C GLY A 276 3.20 -6.55 -11.89
N GLN A 277 4.39 -6.78 -12.44
CA GLN A 277 5.07 -5.90 -13.37
C GLN A 277 5.48 -6.69 -14.61
N TYR A 278 5.42 -6.04 -15.76
CA TYR A 278 5.99 -6.57 -16.98
C TYR A 278 6.86 -5.50 -17.67
N SER A 279 8.13 -5.85 -17.89
CA SER A 279 9.08 -5.11 -18.70
C SER A 279 9.55 -5.97 -19.88
N GLY A 280 9.75 -5.36 -21.05
CA GLY A 280 10.36 -6.01 -22.20
C GLY A 280 11.88 -5.99 -22.18
N GLN A 281 12.49 -5.37 -21.17
CA GLN A 281 13.93 -5.12 -21.07
C GLN A 281 14.38 -5.15 -19.61
N SER A 282 15.69 -5.28 -19.38
CA SER A 282 16.33 -5.09 -18.09
C SER A 282 16.11 -3.67 -17.59
N LEU A 283 15.74 -3.54 -16.34
CA LEU A 283 15.53 -2.27 -15.64
C LEU A 283 16.73 -2.02 -14.71
N ILE A 284 16.81 -0.84 -14.16
CA ILE A 284 17.70 -0.59 -13.02
C ILE A 284 17.04 -1.13 -11.75
N ILE A 285 17.83 -1.50 -10.76
CA ILE A 285 17.35 -2.14 -9.53
C ILE A 285 16.25 -1.34 -8.82
N ASP A 286 16.30 -0.02 -8.91
CA ASP A 286 15.30 0.88 -8.30
C ASP A 286 13.92 0.82 -9.00
N GLU A 287 13.82 0.22 -10.19
CA GLU A 287 12.58 0.02 -10.93
C GLU A 287 12.12 -1.45 -10.95
N ASP A 288 12.90 -2.35 -10.36
CA ASP A 288 12.52 -3.75 -10.19
C ASP A 288 11.30 -3.90 -9.27
N TYR A 289 10.60 -5.01 -9.45
CA TYR A 289 9.38 -5.28 -8.71
C TYR A 289 9.62 -6.26 -7.57
N PRO A 290 9.43 -5.83 -6.29
CA PRO A 290 9.57 -6.72 -5.15
C PRO A 290 8.40 -7.69 -5.05
N VAL A 291 8.72 -8.98 -4.89
CA VAL A 291 7.72 -10.03 -4.68
C VAL A 291 7.80 -10.69 -3.31
N ALA A 292 8.87 -10.47 -2.57
CA ALA A 292 9.08 -10.96 -1.20
C ALA A 292 8.73 -9.89 -0.16
N GLY A 293 8.28 -10.31 1.02
CA GLY A 293 7.91 -9.44 2.13
C GLY A 293 6.42 -9.46 2.45
N ILE A 294 5.98 -8.52 3.28
CA ILE A 294 4.59 -8.49 3.79
C ILE A 294 3.56 -8.20 2.68
N ASP A 295 3.91 -7.39 1.71
CA ASP A 295 3.06 -7.05 0.56
C ASP A 295 3.20 -8.03 -0.61
N GLY A 296 4.04 -9.03 -0.46
CA GLY A 296 4.29 -10.07 -1.44
C GLY A 296 4.11 -11.45 -0.83
N VAL A 297 5.18 -12.26 -0.88
CA VAL A 297 5.21 -13.58 -0.27
C VAL A 297 5.71 -13.45 1.17
N ARG A 298 4.79 -13.55 2.13
CA ARG A 298 5.07 -13.39 3.56
C ARG A 298 6.03 -14.48 4.06
N GLY A 299 6.89 -14.12 5.03
CA GLY A 299 7.88 -15.03 5.60
C GLY A 299 9.27 -14.88 4.99
N TYR A 300 9.40 -14.26 3.82
CA TYR A 300 10.66 -13.78 3.26
C TYR A 300 10.97 -12.37 3.77
N LEU A 301 12.22 -11.93 3.65
CA LEU A 301 12.61 -10.55 3.95
C LEU A 301 12.03 -9.60 2.92
N GLU A 302 11.85 -8.32 3.32
CA GLU A 302 11.40 -7.28 2.39
C GLU A 302 12.41 -7.11 1.25
N ALA A 303 11.91 -7.11 0.01
CA ALA A 303 12.73 -7.00 -1.21
C ALA A 303 13.86 -8.05 -1.38
N GLU A 304 13.79 -9.19 -0.68
CA GLU A 304 14.77 -10.28 -0.86
C GLU A 304 14.70 -10.89 -2.28
N VAL A 305 13.56 -10.81 -2.93
CA VAL A 305 13.35 -11.30 -4.30
C VAL A 305 12.73 -10.19 -5.12
N LEU A 306 13.43 -9.83 -6.18
CA LEU A 306 13.09 -8.75 -7.12
C LEU A 306 13.04 -9.32 -8.55
N GLY A 307 12.52 -8.57 -9.49
CA GLY A 307 12.62 -8.88 -10.90
C GLY A 307 12.07 -7.79 -11.82
N ASP A 308 12.60 -7.72 -13.04
CA ASP A 308 12.07 -6.88 -14.12
C ASP A 308 10.64 -7.26 -14.50
N ARG A 309 10.35 -8.55 -14.46
CA ARG A 309 9.03 -9.14 -14.64
C ARG A 309 8.65 -9.91 -13.40
N ALA A 310 7.48 -9.64 -12.89
CA ALA A 310 7.03 -10.32 -11.69
C ALA A 310 5.51 -10.44 -11.62
N LEU A 311 5.07 -11.49 -10.96
CA LEU A 311 3.67 -11.71 -10.61
C LEU A 311 3.61 -12.25 -9.19
N LYS A 312 2.83 -11.61 -8.33
CA LYS A 312 2.56 -12.07 -6.95
C LYS A 312 1.07 -12.27 -6.73
N SER A 313 0.71 -13.27 -5.94
CA SER A 313 -0.67 -13.60 -5.62
C SER A 313 -0.83 -13.99 -4.17
N THR A 314 -1.94 -13.58 -3.58
CA THR A 314 -2.39 -13.96 -2.23
C THR A 314 -3.80 -14.50 -2.29
N VAL A 315 -4.02 -15.63 -1.64
CA VAL A 315 -5.34 -16.18 -1.33
C VAL A 315 -5.46 -16.29 0.18
N GLN A 316 -6.42 -15.60 0.79
CA GLN A 316 -6.60 -15.58 2.24
C GLN A 316 -8.06 -15.81 2.60
N LEU A 317 -8.31 -16.74 3.52
CA LEU A 317 -9.63 -16.99 4.09
C LEU A 317 -9.65 -16.47 5.52
N GLN A 318 -10.57 -15.53 5.79
CA GLN A 318 -10.75 -14.89 7.09
C GLN A 318 -11.97 -15.44 7.82
N SER A 319 -11.84 -15.60 9.12
CA SER A 319 -12.93 -16.00 10.01
C SER A 319 -14.00 -14.90 10.11
N PRO A 320 -15.19 -15.22 10.60
CA PRO A 320 -16.10 -14.21 11.13
C PRO A 320 -15.39 -13.37 12.20
N ALA A 321 -15.73 -12.08 12.24
CA ALA A 321 -15.20 -11.17 13.24
C ALA A 321 -15.66 -11.57 14.65
N TRP A 322 -14.74 -11.68 15.59
CA TRP A 322 -15.05 -11.84 17.00
C TRP A 322 -15.49 -10.50 17.57
N GLN A 323 -16.60 -10.50 18.27
CA GLN A 323 -17.21 -9.27 18.76
C GLN A 323 -17.27 -9.23 20.29
N ARG A 324 -17.09 -8.04 20.84
CA ARG A 324 -17.40 -7.73 22.24
C ARG A 324 -18.45 -6.63 22.27
N GLY A 325 -19.70 -7.01 22.50
CA GLY A 325 -20.84 -6.12 22.27
C GLY A 325 -20.99 -5.81 20.78
N ALA A 326 -21.14 -4.56 20.41
CA ALA A 326 -21.22 -4.11 19.01
C ALA A 326 -19.87 -3.93 18.31
N ARG A 327 -18.74 -4.11 19.03
CA ARG A 327 -17.39 -3.85 18.52
C ARG A 327 -16.71 -5.13 18.07
N GLN A 328 -16.16 -5.16 16.86
CA GLN A 328 -15.19 -6.16 16.45
C GLN A 328 -13.89 -5.97 17.23
N ILE A 329 -13.35 -7.06 17.75
CA ILE A 329 -12.10 -7.05 18.52
C ILE A 329 -10.98 -7.86 17.86
N ALA A 330 -11.33 -8.86 17.07
CA ALA A 330 -10.37 -9.68 16.35
C ALA A 330 -11.02 -10.47 15.22
N ASP A 331 -10.22 -10.96 14.30
CA ASP A 331 -10.51 -12.09 13.41
C ASP A 331 -9.22 -12.87 13.11
N ALA A 332 -9.36 -14.11 12.69
CA ALA A 332 -8.25 -14.97 12.32
C ALA A 332 -8.29 -15.28 10.83
N PHE A 333 -7.15 -15.61 10.25
CA PHE A 333 -7.06 -15.97 8.85
C PHE A 333 -6.01 -17.06 8.60
N VAL A 334 -6.20 -17.75 7.49
CA VAL A 334 -5.18 -18.61 6.87
C VAL A 334 -4.92 -18.10 5.47
N TYR A 335 -3.69 -18.26 4.99
CA TYR A 335 -3.31 -17.76 3.68
C TYR A 335 -2.33 -18.65 2.95
N PHE A 336 -2.28 -18.45 1.65
CA PHE A 336 -1.25 -18.95 0.76
C PHE A 336 -0.80 -17.83 -0.17
N ASP A 337 0.52 -17.57 -0.20
CA ASP A 337 1.16 -16.61 -1.06
C ASP A 337 2.07 -17.33 -2.07
N ALA A 338 2.09 -16.86 -3.29
CA ALA A 338 2.98 -17.35 -4.33
C ALA A 338 3.39 -16.22 -5.27
N ALA A 339 4.63 -16.26 -5.74
CA ALA A 339 5.10 -15.32 -6.74
C ALA A 339 6.04 -15.98 -7.73
N ALA A 340 6.23 -15.30 -8.86
CA ALA A 340 7.24 -15.56 -9.86
C ALA A 340 7.94 -14.25 -10.19
N ALA A 341 9.26 -14.23 -10.18
CA ALA A 341 10.11 -13.12 -10.58
C ALA A 341 11.11 -13.59 -11.63
N GLU A 342 11.35 -12.75 -12.62
CA GLU A 342 12.28 -13.02 -13.72
C GLU A 342 13.16 -11.79 -13.95
N MET A 343 14.49 -12.02 -14.04
CA MET A 343 15.47 -11.05 -14.53
C MET A 343 15.59 -11.20 -16.04
N VAL A 344 15.47 -10.12 -16.79
CA VAL A 344 15.42 -10.16 -18.27
C VAL A 344 16.80 -10.44 -18.86
N ASP A 345 17.84 -9.91 -18.40
CA ASP A 345 19.22 -10.11 -18.87
C ASP A 345 20.16 -10.35 -17.65
N PRO A 346 20.00 -11.46 -16.88
CA PRO A 346 20.78 -11.66 -15.66
C PRO A 346 22.28 -11.76 -15.94
N LEU A 347 23.09 -11.41 -14.93
CA LEU A 347 24.52 -11.67 -14.97
C LEU A 347 24.80 -13.18 -15.03
N PRO A 348 25.93 -13.60 -15.64
CA PRO A 348 26.32 -15.01 -15.63
C PRO A 348 26.45 -15.58 -14.21
N GLY A 349 25.62 -16.57 -13.90
CA GLY A 349 25.56 -17.20 -12.58
C GLY A 349 24.40 -16.73 -11.70
N GLU A 350 23.71 -15.69 -12.05
CA GLU A 350 22.49 -15.28 -11.39
C GLU A 350 21.26 -16.10 -11.81
N PRO A 351 20.32 -16.36 -10.92
CA PRO A 351 19.10 -17.07 -11.26
C PRO A 351 18.19 -16.19 -12.12
N MET A 352 17.86 -16.68 -13.34
CA MET A 352 16.90 -16.00 -14.21
C MET A 352 15.48 -16.00 -13.65
N HIS A 353 15.10 -17.05 -12.90
CA HIS A 353 13.74 -17.21 -12.40
C HIS A 353 13.74 -17.59 -10.92
N MET A 354 12.86 -16.94 -10.17
CA MET A 354 12.63 -17.21 -8.76
C MET A 354 11.13 -17.40 -8.51
N HIS A 355 10.77 -18.37 -7.66
CA HIS A 355 9.38 -18.72 -7.40
C HIS A 355 9.10 -18.87 -5.90
N PRO A 356 9.20 -17.79 -5.10
CA PRO A 356 8.93 -17.86 -3.68
C PRO A 356 7.47 -18.22 -3.42
N ARG A 357 7.24 -19.02 -2.38
CA ARG A 357 5.91 -19.45 -1.92
C ARG A 357 5.92 -19.56 -0.41
N SER A 358 4.79 -19.24 0.20
CA SER A 358 4.60 -19.45 1.63
C SER A 358 3.13 -19.72 1.96
N TRP A 359 2.91 -20.26 3.14
CA TRP A 359 1.60 -20.33 3.76
C TRP A 359 1.70 -19.94 5.21
N GLY A 360 0.59 -19.62 5.80
CA GLY A 360 0.58 -19.27 7.20
C GLY A 360 -0.82 -18.99 7.73
N LEU A 361 -0.82 -18.52 8.97
CA LEU A 361 -2.02 -18.12 9.68
C LEU A 361 -1.73 -16.84 10.47
N GLY A 362 -2.77 -16.09 10.74
CA GLY A 362 -2.64 -14.87 11.50
C GLY A 362 -3.91 -14.48 12.21
N VAL A 363 -3.77 -13.46 13.03
CA VAL A 363 -4.86 -12.83 13.78
C VAL A 363 -4.71 -11.33 13.64
N ASP A 364 -5.81 -10.68 13.24
CA ASP A 364 -5.93 -9.23 13.26
C ASP A 364 -6.69 -8.81 14.51
N LEU A 365 -6.21 -7.79 15.19
CA LEU A 365 -6.66 -7.35 16.48
C LEU A 365 -7.08 -5.87 16.44
N VAL A 366 -8.19 -5.54 17.09
CA VAL A 366 -8.64 -4.16 17.32
C VAL A 366 -8.93 -4.00 18.83
N PRO A 367 -7.89 -4.02 19.68
CA PRO A 367 -8.07 -4.00 21.14
C PRO A 367 -8.74 -2.73 21.63
N TRP A 368 -8.46 -1.58 20.98
CA TRP A 368 -9.10 -0.28 21.25
C TRP A 368 -9.53 0.39 19.94
N LYS A 369 -10.36 1.43 20.02
CA LYS A 369 -10.82 2.17 18.82
C LYS A 369 -9.66 2.75 17.99
N SER A 370 -8.60 3.18 18.67
CA SER A 370 -7.44 3.82 18.07
C SER A 370 -6.25 2.89 17.90
N VAL A 371 -6.36 1.61 18.24
CA VAL A 371 -5.23 0.67 18.18
C VAL A 371 -5.63 -0.55 17.38
N THR A 372 -4.82 -0.86 16.37
CA THR A 372 -4.92 -2.07 15.55
C THR A 372 -3.62 -2.84 15.62
N GLY A 373 -3.67 -4.13 15.45
CA GLY A 373 -2.50 -4.98 15.41
C GLY A 373 -2.73 -6.20 14.53
N SER A 374 -1.64 -6.77 14.03
CA SER A 374 -1.63 -8.03 13.31
C SER A 374 -0.48 -8.90 13.81
N LEU A 375 -0.72 -10.18 13.93
CA LEU A 375 0.29 -11.18 14.24
C LEU A 375 0.16 -12.32 13.24
N VAL A 376 1.22 -12.60 12.50
CA VAL A 376 1.23 -13.59 11.42
C VAL A 376 2.37 -14.57 11.64
N TRP A 377 2.04 -15.85 11.64
CA TRP A 377 3.01 -16.92 11.50
C TRP A 377 3.11 -17.33 10.03
N ALA A 378 4.29 -17.22 9.46
CA ALA A 378 4.57 -17.45 8.05
C ALA A 378 5.61 -18.57 7.89
N ARG A 379 5.40 -19.48 6.93
CA ARG A 379 6.30 -20.56 6.61
C ARG A 379 6.66 -20.55 5.12
N PRO A 380 7.88 -20.11 4.77
CA PRO A 380 8.44 -20.23 3.43
C PRO A 380 8.53 -21.68 2.97
N LEU A 381 8.28 -21.96 1.69
CA LEU A 381 8.31 -23.28 1.09
C LEU A 381 9.46 -23.49 0.11
N VAL A 382 10.14 -22.41 -0.28
CA VAL A 382 11.22 -22.40 -1.26
C VAL A 382 12.38 -21.58 -0.67
N ASN A 383 13.62 -21.99 -0.94
CA ASN A 383 14.80 -21.21 -0.56
C ASN A 383 14.88 -19.93 -1.41
N ALA A 384 15.27 -18.84 -0.77
CA ALA A 384 15.73 -17.62 -1.42
C ALA A 384 17.20 -17.35 -1.02
N ALA A 385 17.70 -16.16 -1.29
CA ALA A 385 19.09 -15.83 -1.00
C ALA A 385 19.46 -15.97 0.48
N ILE A 386 18.57 -15.57 1.36
CA ILE A 386 18.74 -15.55 2.82
C ILE A 386 17.74 -16.50 3.49
N THR A 387 16.47 -16.39 3.13
CA THR A 387 15.38 -17.17 3.72
C THR A 387 15.43 -18.63 3.27
N GLN A 388 15.43 -19.57 4.23
CA GLN A 388 15.43 -20.99 3.96
C GLN A 388 14.02 -21.58 4.00
N ALA A 389 13.76 -22.56 3.13
CA ALA A 389 12.49 -23.29 3.11
C ALA A 389 12.22 -23.98 4.45
N GLY A 390 11.03 -23.81 5.00
CA GLY A 390 10.63 -24.38 6.28
C GLY A 390 11.02 -23.56 7.51
N GLU A 391 11.83 -22.53 7.37
CA GLU A 391 12.17 -21.60 8.44
C GLU A 391 11.00 -20.65 8.70
N SER A 392 10.30 -20.88 9.81
CA SER A 392 9.11 -20.10 10.12
C SER A 392 9.48 -18.76 10.73
N ARG A 393 8.72 -17.71 10.36
CA ARG A 393 8.86 -16.36 10.90
C ARG A 393 7.56 -15.89 11.52
N ILE A 394 7.67 -15.10 12.58
CA ILE A 394 6.54 -14.37 13.17
C ILE A 394 6.68 -12.91 12.74
N LEU A 395 5.67 -12.44 12.03
CA LEU A 395 5.56 -11.04 11.64
C LEU A 395 4.52 -10.38 12.52
N PHE A 396 4.79 -9.17 12.96
CA PHE A 396 3.84 -8.37 13.71
C PHE A 396 3.76 -6.94 13.21
N LEU A 397 2.62 -6.35 13.45
CA LEU A 397 2.37 -4.93 13.25
C LEU A 397 1.47 -4.43 14.40
N LEU A 398 1.83 -3.30 14.95
CA LEU A 398 1.02 -2.57 15.93
C LEU A 398 0.92 -1.11 15.51
N ARG A 399 -0.31 -0.59 15.38
CA ARG A 399 -0.57 0.81 15.01
C ARG A 399 -1.50 1.46 16.00
N ALA A 400 -1.14 2.66 16.41
CA ALA A 400 -1.98 3.56 17.19
C ALA A 400 -2.29 4.82 16.38
N SER A 401 -3.58 5.15 16.21
CA SER A 401 -4.05 6.34 15.47
C SER A 401 -4.66 7.36 16.42
N PHE A 402 -4.53 8.65 16.13
CA PHE A 402 -5.02 9.77 16.95
C PHE A 402 -5.45 10.95 16.09
#